data_e11943de21f1d9f46cfcff46e61ad4ad
#
_entry.id   e11943de21f1d9f46cfcff46e61ad4ad
#
_cell.length_a   1.000
_cell.length_b   1.000
_cell.length_c   1.000
_cell.angle_alpha   90.00
_cell.angle_beta   90.00
_cell.angle_gamma   90.00
#
_symmetry.space_group_name_H-M   'P 1'
#
loop_
_entity.id
_entity.type
_entity.pdbx_description
1 polymer ?
#
loop_
_entity_poly.entity_id
_entity_poly.type
_entity_poly.pdbx_seq_one_letter_code
_entity_poly.pdbx_strand_id
1 'polypeptide(L)'
;VSIHFNHTIVACHDAAASAQFWADMLGLEVGPPYGPFLPVTVDNGVTFDFAVAPGTVQDIPTAHYAFLVSEEDFDKGFARIQERGLRYWADPHAQREGEINHNDGGRGVYFFDPNGHALELLTVPYGGWPES
;
A
#
# COMPACT_ATOMS: atom_id res chain seq x y z
N VAL A 1 24.22 12.52 5.36
CA VAL A 1 23.55 11.54 6.22
C VAL A 1 23.18 10.33 5.38
N SER A 2 23.50 9.14 5.90
CA SER A 2 23.27 7.88 5.19
C SER A 2 22.32 6.99 5.99
N ILE A 3 21.11 7.50 6.23
CA ILE A 3 20.08 6.74 6.91
C ILE A 3 18.99 6.42 5.88
N HIS A 4 18.76 5.12 5.69
CA HIS A 4 17.78 4.64 4.72
C HIS A 4 16.76 3.77 5.42
N PHE A 5 15.51 3.96 5.12
CA PHE A 5 14.46 3.07 5.61
C PHE A 5 14.64 1.71 4.92
N ASN A 6 14.78 0.64 5.69
CA ASN A 6 15.09 -0.69 5.14
C ASN A 6 13.85 -1.59 5.07
N HIS A 7 13.20 -1.82 6.21
CA HIS A 7 12.04 -2.71 6.24
C HIS A 7 11.11 -2.36 7.40
N THR A 8 9.88 -2.84 7.30
CA THR A 8 8.90 -2.74 8.37
C THR A 8 8.06 -4.01 8.39
N ILE A 9 7.49 -4.32 9.55
CA ILE A 9 6.59 -5.46 9.71
C ILE A 9 5.17 -5.02 9.44
N VAL A 10 4.47 -5.77 8.59
CA VAL A 10 3.04 -5.57 8.36
C VAL A 10 2.29 -6.69 9.09
N ALA A 11 1.55 -6.31 10.12
CA ALA A 11 0.72 -7.25 10.87
C ALA A 11 -0.45 -7.71 10.02
N CYS A 12 -0.68 -9.02 9.96
CA CYS A 12 -1.72 -9.59 9.13
C CYS A 12 -2.36 -10.81 9.80
N HIS A 13 -3.53 -11.20 9.29
CA HIS A 13 -4.21 -12.40 9.73
C HIS A 13 -3.68 -13.64 8.98
N ASP A 14 -3.44 -13.49 7.69
CA ASP A 14 -2.92 -14.55 6.82
C ASP A 14 -1.79 -13.94 5.98
N ALA A 15 -0.55 -14.36 6.26
CA ALA A 15 0.61 -13.76 5.62
C ALA A 15 0.63 -14.02 4.11
N ALA A 16 0.30 -15.23 3.67
CA ALA A 16 0.31 -15.56 2.25
C ALA A 16 -0.74 -14.75 1.48
N ALA A 17 -1.96 -14.68 2.00
CA ALA A 17 -3.05 -13.93 1.37
C ALA A 17 -2.76 -12.43 1.37
N SER A 18 -2.24 -11.88 2.47
CA SER A 18 -1.96 -10.45 2.60
C SER A 18 -0.80 -10.01 1.72
N ALA A 19 0.30 -10.76 1.72
CA ALA A 19 1.45 -10.46 0.87
C ALA A 19 1.08 -10.55 -0.62
N GLN A 20 0.30 -11.55 -0.99
CA GLN A 20 -0.15 -11.70 -2.38
C GLN A 20 -1.08 -10.56 -2.80
N PHE A 21 -1.98 -10.13 -1.92
CA PHE A 21 -2.84 -8.98 -2.18
C PHE A 21 -2.01 -7.72 -2.48
N TRP A 22 -1.03 -7.41 -1.63
CA TRP A 22 -0.16 -6.26 -1.84
C TRP A 22 0.63 -6.39 -3.14
N ALA A 23 1.21 -7.56 -3.39
CA ALA A 23 1.97 -7.80 -4.62
C ALA A 23 1.08 -7.62 -5.86
N ASP A 24 -0.13 -8.18 -5.84
CA ASP A 24 -1.06 -8.05 -6.97
C ASP A 24 -1.46 -6.59 -7.19
N MET A 25 -1.77 -5.86 -6.12
CA MET A 25 -2.24 -4.47 -6.24
C MET A 25 -1.13 -3.50 -6.65
N LEU A 26 0.12 -3.79 -6.28
CA LEU A 26 1.26 -2.93 -6.59
C LEU A 26 2.06 -3.39 -7.82
N GLY A 27 1.68 -4.52 -8.43
CA GLY A 27 2.42 -5.06 -9.57
C GLY A 27 3.78 -5.62 -9.19
N LEU A 28 3.89 -6.17 -7.98
CA LEU A 28 5.13 -6.72 -7.44
C LEU A 28 4.99 -8.23 -7.23
N GLU A 29 6.03 -8.86 -6.72
CA GLU A 29 6.04 -10.29 -6.42
C GLU A 29 6.33 -10.53 -4.94
N VAL A 30 5.74 -11.59 -4.39
CA VAL A 30 6.09 -12.05 -3.05
C VAL A 30 7.44 -12.75 -3.16
N GLY A 31 8.39 -12.31 -2.36
CA GLY A 31 9.72 -12.93 -2.31
C GLY A 31 9.73 -14.22 -1.51
N PRO A 32 10.89 -14.93 -1.48
CA PRO A 32 11.03 -16.13 -0.69
C PRO A 32 10.91 -15.82 0.81
N PRO A 33 10.33 -16.71 1.60
CA PRO A 33 10.19 -16.49 3.04
C PRO A 33 11.54 -16.22 3.71
N TYR A 34 11.53 -15.28 4.65
CA TYR A 34 12.67 -15.00 5.51
C TYR A 34 12.23 -15.25 6.97
N GLY A 35 12.61 -16.40 7.51
CA GLY A 35 12.09 -16.83 8.79
C GLY A 35 10.55 -16.96 8.77
N PRO A 36 9.85 -16.33 9.70
CA PRO A 36 8.39 -16.35 9.72
C PRO A 36 7.75 -15.31 8.79
N PHE A 37 8.56 -14.52 8.06
CA PHE A 37 8.07 -13.39 7.28
C PHE A 37 7.95 -13.72 5.82
N LEU A 38 6.91 -13.17 5.15
CA LEU A 38 6.80 -13.14 3.70
C LEU A 38 7.07 -11.71 3.23
N PRO A 39 8.10 -11.49 2.40
CA PRO A 39 8.50 -10.15 2.01
C PRO A 39 7.88 -9.71 0.68
N VAL A 40 7.53 -8.43 0.62
CA VAL A 40 7.26 -7.72 -0.63
C VAL A 40 8.17 -6.48 -0.63
N THR A 41 9.02 -6.37 -1.64
CA THR A 41 9.98 -5.28 -1.73
C THR A 41 9.57 -4.30 -2.82
N VAL A 42 9.51 -3.01 -2.48
CA VAL A 42 9.21 -1.94 -3.42
C VAL A 42 10.48 -1.44 -4.11
N ASP A 43 10.31 -0.65 -5.18
CA ASP A 43 11.42 -0.31 -6.10
C ASP A 43 12.53 0.51 -5.47
N ASN A 44 12.25 1.24 -4.39
CA ASN A 44 13.31 1.96 -3.67
C ASN A 44 13.99 1.12 -2.57
N GLY A 45 13.78 -0.21 -2.59
CA GLY A 45 14.50 -1.15 -1.73
C GLY A 45 13.91 -1.38 -0.35
N VAL A 46 12.79 -0.74 -0.02
CA VAL A 46 12.11 -0.97 1.25
C VAL A 46 11.31 -2.27 1.18
N THR A 47 11.48 -3.13 2.20
CA THR A 47 10.78 -4.41 2.28
C THR A 47 9.65 -4.34 3.32
N PHE A 48 8.49 -4.85 2.93
CA PHE A 48 7.36 -5.07 3.81
C PHE A 48 7.31 -6.54 4.18
N ASP A 49 7.56 -6.84 5.46
CA ASP A 49 7.60 -8.20 5.98
C ASP A 49 6.26 -8.55 6.63
N PHE A 50 5.50 -9.40 5.97
CA PHE A 50 4.18 -9.80 6.44
C PHE A 50 4.32 -10.87 7.52
N ALA A 51 3.80 -10.56 8.71
CA ALA A 51 3.88 -11.42 9.87
C ALA A 51 2.49 -11.61 10.47
N VAL A 52 2.14 -12.87 10.75
CA VAL A 52 0.84 -13.19 11.35
C VAL A 52 0.80 -12.65 12.78
N ALA A 53 -0.21 -11.80 13.04
CA ALA A 53 -0.49 -11.31 14.39
C ALA A 53 -1.43 -12.28 15.12
N PRO A 54 -1.33 -12.37 16.46
CA PRO A 54 -2.27 -13.20 17.21
C PRO A 54 -3.69 -12.62 17.18
N GLY A 55 -4.69 -13.50 17.26
CA GLY A 55 -6.08 -13.09 17.31
C GLY A 55 -6.77 -13.09 15.97
N THR A 56 -7.80 -12.26 15.84
CA THR A 56 -8.60 -12.12 14.61
C THR A 56 -8.20 -10.85 13.85
N VAL A 57 -8.81 -10.65 12.65
CA VAL A 57 -8.58 -9.43 11.86
C VAL A 57 -8.91 -8.18 12.67
N GLN A 58 -9.96 -8.22 13.53
CA GLN A 58 -10.33 -7.10 14.36
C GLN A 58 -9.29 -6.74 15.43
N ASP A 59 -8.39 -7.67 15.76
CA ASP A 59 -7.35 -7.45 16.76
C ASP A 59 -6.09 -6.83 16.19
N ILE A 60 -5.99 -6.68 14.87
CA ILE A 60 -4.83 -6.10 14.20
C ILE A 60 -4.94 -4.58 14.24
N PRO A 61 -3.98 -3.87 14.89
CA PRO A 61 -3.95 -2.42 14.81
C PRO A 61 -3.74 -2.00 13.35
N THR A 62 -4.64 -1.16 12.84
CA THR A 62 -4.55 -0.71 11.44
C THR A 62 -3.46 0.35 11.29
N ALA A 63 -2.77 0.32 10.17
CA ALA A 63 -1.73 1.28 9.82
C ALA A 63 -2.02 1.86 8.44
N HIS A 64 -1.27 2.90 8.08
CA HIS A 64 -1.39 3.57 6.79
C HIS A 64 -0.07 3.44 6.03
N TYR A 65 -0.15 3.02 4.77
CA TYR A 65 1.01 2.89 3.90
C TYR A 65 0.74 3.61 2.59
N ALA A 66 1.58 4.57 2.24
CA ALA A 66 1.44 5.36 1.02
C ALA A 66 2.61 5.05 0.07
N PHE A 67 2.27 4.89 -1.20
CA PHE A 67 3.24 4.55 -2.24
C PHE A 67 3.25 5.65 -3.29
N LEU A 68 4.42 6.27 -3.49
CA LEU A 68 4.63 7.24 -4.55
C LEU A 68 4.85 6.46 -5.85
N VAL A 69 3.98 6.67 -6.81
CA VAL A 69 4.00 5.94 -8.08
C VAL A 69 4.02 6.90 -9.25
N SER A 70 4.48 6.41 -10.41
CA SER A 70 4.36 7.18 -11.66
C SER A 70 2.89 7.29 -12.07
N GLU A 71 2.59 8.21 -12.98
CA GLU A 71 1.23 8.31 -13.55
C GLU A 71 0.82 7.01 -14.23
N GLU A 72 1.75 6.37 -14.93
CA GLU A 72 1.49 5.07 -15.57
C GLU A 72 1.16 3.99 -14.54
N ASP A 73 1.93 3.91 -13.46
CA ASP A 73 1.69 2.91 -12.41
C ASP A 73 0.44 3.22 -11.61
N PHE A 74 0.08 4.49 -11.48
CA PHE A 74 -1.21 4.87 -10.91
C PHE A 74 -2.36 4.33 -11.76
N ASP A 75 -2.30 4.50 -13.07
CA ASP A 75 -3.33 3.98 -13.99
C ASP A 75 -3.47 2.46 -13.84
N LYS A 76 -2.36 1.75 -13.77
CA LYS A 76 -2.37 0.29 -13.60
C LYS A 76 -2.93 -0.11 -12.25
N GLY A 77 -2.52 0.56 -11.18
CA GLY A 77 -3.00 0.28 -9.82
C GLY A 77 -4.48 0.59 -9.67
N PHE A 78 -4.92 1.71 -10.21
CA PHE A 78 -6.34 2.08 -10.18
C PHE A 78 -7.21 1.10 -10.98
N ALA A 79 -6.72 0.64 -12.14
CA ALA A 79 -7.41 -0.39 -12.91
C ALA A 79 -7.57 -1.68 -12.11
N ARG A 80 -6.53 -2.09 -11.36
CA ARG A 80 -6.59 -3.29 -10.52
C ARG A 80 -7.63 -3.16 -9.40
N ILE A 81 -7.71 -1.97 -8.78
CA ILE A 81 -8.73 -1.67 -7.76
C ILE A 81 -10.13 -1.87 -8.36
N GLN A 82 -10.38 -1.30 -9.53
CA GLN A 82 -11.67 -1.36 -10.20
C GLN A 82 -12.01 -2.78 -10.68
N GLU A 83 -11.06 -3.49 -11.26
CA GLU A 83 -11.23 -4.87 -11.74
C GLU A 83 -11.58 -5.84 -10.61
N ARG A 84 -11.04 -5.62 -9.42
CA ARG A 84 -11.35 -6.43 -8.25
C ARG A 84 -12.64 -6.01 -7.55
N GLY A 85 -13.28 -4.94 -8.00
CA GLY A 85 -14.48 -4.42 -7.36
C GLY A 85 -14.24 -3.90 -5.94
N LEU A 86 -13.02 -3.44 -5.65
CA LEU A 86 -12.68 -2.91 -4.33
C LEU A 86 -13.28 -1.52 -4.16
N ARG A 87 -13.68 -1.21 -2.95
CA ARG A 87 -14.08 0.15 -2.60
C ARG A 87 -12.84 1.03 -2.53
N TYR A 88 -12.97 2.28 -2.94
CA TYR A 88 -11.88 3.25 -2.90
C TYR A 88 -12.42 4.64 -2.61
N TRP A 89 -11.54 5.51 -2.13
CA TRP A 89 -11.91 6.86 -1.70
C TRP A 89 -10.84 7.87 -2.11
N ALA A 90 -11.26 9.14 -2.26
CA ALA A 90 -10.32 10.23 -2.51
C ALA A 90 -9.61 10.70 -1.23
N ASP A 91 -10.12 10.33 -0.05
CA ASP A 91 -9.68 10.87 1.22
C ASP A 91 -9.40 9.76 2.25
N PRO A 92 -8.53 10.02 3.24
CA PRO A 92 -8.14 9.02 4.23
C PRO A 92 -9.24 8.68 5.24
N HIS A 93 -10.29 9.50 5.31
CA HIS A 93 -11.41 9.28 6.26
C HIS A 93 -12.59 8.57 5.63
N ALA A 94 -12.44 8.06 4.41
CA ALA A 94 -13.45 7.28 3.69
C ALA A 94 -14.79 8.04 3.54
N GLN A 95 -14.72 9.33 3.24
CA GLN A 95 -15.90 10.19 3.06
C GLN A 95 -16.25 10.40 1.59
N ARG A 96 -15.27 10.36 0.70
CA ARG A 96 -15.45 10.58 -0.74
C ARG A 96 -15.27 9.29 -1.52
N GLU A 97 -16.19 8.36 -1.31
CA GLU A 97 -16.14 7.05 -1.95
C GLU A 97 -16.37 7.15 -3.45
N GLY A 98 -15.62 6.32 -4.21
CA GLY A 98 -15.73 6.26 -5.67
C GLY A 98 -15.06 7.43 -6.38
N GLU A 99 -14.26 8.20 -5.68
CA GLU A 99 -13.53 9.35 -6.23
C GLU A 99 -12.03 9.18 -6.00
N ILE A 100 -11.25 9.88 -6.84
CA ILE A 100 -9.81 10.07 -6.61
C ILE A 100 -9.57 11.53 -6.30
N ASN A 101 -8.41 11.85 -5.71
CA ASN A 101 -8.02 13.24 -5.48
C ASN A 101 -6.97 13.70 -6.50
N HIS A 102 -6.78 15.01 -6.55
CA HIS A 102 -5.78 15.65 -7.38
C HIS A 102 -4.88 16.56 -6.54
N ASN A 103 -4.54 16.11 -5.35
CA ASN A 103 -3.74 16.86 -4.41
C ASN A 103 -2.37 17.21 -5.02
N ASP A 104 -1.93 18.44 -4.77
CA ASP A 104 -0.62 18.94 -5.19
C ASP A 104 -0.37 18.83 -6.71
N GLY A 105 -1.45 18.83 -7.49
CA GLY A 105 -1.38 18.73 -8.96
C GLY A 105 -1.19 17.31 -9.49
N GLY A 106 -1.27 16.31 -8.63
CA GLY A 106 -1.17 14.91 -9.01
C GLY A 106 -2.49 14.17 -8.90
N ARG A 107 -2.40 12.86 -8.62
CA ARG A 107 -3.56 12.01 -8.37
C ARG A 107 -3.29 11.14 -7.15
N GLY A 108 -4.35 10.82 -6.42
CA GLY A 108 -4.27 9.95 -5.26
C GLY A 108 -5.54 9.15 -5.06
N VAL A 109 -5.40 7.96 -4.47
CA VAL A 109 -6.52 7.08 -4.15
C VAL A 109 -6.20 6.25 -2.92
N TYR A 110 -7.22 6.02 -2.09
CA TYR A 110 -7.14 5.22 -0.86
C TYR A 110 -7.99 3.97 -1.01
N PHE A 111 -7.48 2.85 -0.52
CA PHE A 111 -8.21 1.58 -0.45
C PHE A 111 -7.68 0.76 0.72
N PHE A 112 -8.37 -0.31 1.08
CA PHE A 112 -7.98 -1.13 2.24
C PHE A 112 -7.47 -2.49 1.80
N ASP A 113 -6.49 -3.00 2.55
CA ASP A 113 -6.04 -4.38 2.41
C ASP A 113 -6.93 -5.33 3.23
N PRO A 114 -6.72 -6.67 3.16
CA PRO A 114 -7.56 -7.62 3.89
C PRO A 114 -7.53 -7.47 5.41
N ASN A 115 -6.55 -6.76 5.96
CA ASN A 115 -6.41 -6.58 7.41
C ASN A 115 -6.98 -5.24 7.88
N GLY A 116 -7.47 -4.41 6.98
CA GLY A 116 -7.94 -3.07 7.30
C GLY A 116 -6.85 -2.00 7.28
N HIS A 117 -5.64 -2.33 6.82
CA HIS A 117 -4.61 -1.30 6.61
C HIS A 117 -5.02 -0.42 5.45
N ALA A 118 -4.89 0.90 5.62
CA ALA A 118 -5.20 1.86 4.58
C ALA A 118 -4.01 2.02 3.64
N LEU A 119 -4.20 1.69 2.38
CA LEU A 119 -3.19 1.84 1.35
C LEU A 119 -3.51 3.05 0.49
N GLU A 120 -2.48 3.76 0.08
CA GLU A 120 -2.61 4.96 -0.74
C GLU A 120 -1.64 4.90 -1.90
N LEU A 121 -2.14 5.22 -3.11
CA LEU A 121 -1.28 5.48 -4.26
C LEU A 121 -1.33 6.99 -4.51
N LEU A 122 -0.19 7.63 -4.68
CA LEU A 122 -0.12 9.05 -5.02
C LEU A 122 1.00 9.28 -6.03
N THR A 123 0.76 10.23 -6.95
CA THR A 123 1.73 10.51 -8.02
C THR A 123 2.62 11.71 -7.74
N VAL A 124 2.25 12.54 -6.75
CA VAL A 124 3.04 13.69 -6.32
C VAL A 124 3.14 13.66 -4.79
N PRO A 125 4.33 13.85 -4.21
CA PRO A 125 4.46 13.87 -2.76
C PRO A 125 3.61 14.96 -2.12
N TYR A 126 3.21 14.78 -0.88
CA TYR A 126 2.51 15.82 -0.12
C TYR A 126 3.32 17.11 -0.10
N GLY A 127 2.67 18.22 -0.45
CA GLY A 127 3.31 19.52 -0.56
C GLY A 127 4.02 19.75 -1.90
N GLY A 128 3.95 18.78 -2.81
CA GLY A 128 4.59 18.83 -4.13
C GLY A 128 6.00 18.26 -4.13
N TRP A 129 6.63 18.27 -5.29
CA TRP A 129 8.01 17.79 -5.42
C TRP A 129 8.96 18.73 -4.69
N PRO A 130 9.99 18.19 -4.01
CA PRO A 130 11.01 19.05 -3.38
C PRO A 130 11.71 19.90 -4.44
N GLU A 131 12.01 21.15 -4.08
CA GLU A 131 12.83 22.01 -4.91
C GLU A 131 14.28 21.52 -4.89
N SER A 132 14.93 21.53 -6.05
CA SER A 132 16.32 21.10 -6.18
C SER A 132 17.30 22.27 -6.10
#